data_b1dc6ca78eb69ad5ba4274e6cb71b10a
#
_entry.id   b1dc6ca78eb69ad5ba4274e6cb71b10a
#
_cell.length_a   1.000
_cell.length_b   1.000
_cell.length_c   1.000
_cell.angle_alpha   90.00
_cell.angle_beta   90.00
_cell.angle_gamma   90.00
#
_symmetry.space_group_name_H-M   'P 1'
#
loop_
_entity.id
_entity.type
_entity.pdbx_description
1 polymer ?
#
loop_
_entity_poly.entity_id
_entity_poly.type
_entity_poly.pdbx_seq_one_letter_code
_entity_poly.pdbx_strand_id
1 'polypeptide(L)'
;MNVQIEESWKRVLAPEFEKPYFIQLTDFVRQEYKITTVYPPGKLIFNAFNLCPYDKVKVVIIGQDPYHGQGQAHGLCFSVNDGVPFPPSLQNIFKEIHDDLGTPIPSTGNLTRWAKQGVLLLNATLTVRAHQAGSHQRRGWEEFTDAAIRALAENREHLVFILWGSYAQKKGAFIDRSKHLVLTSVHPSPLSAYNGFFGNKHFSRANTYLLQHGQTPIEW
;
A
#
# COMPACT_ATOMS: atom_id res chain seq x y z
N MET A 1 -0.18 -7.27 23.56
CA MET A 1 -0.63 -8.24 22.53
C MET A 1 0.57 -8.62 21.64
N ASN A 2 0.71 -9.90 21.35
CA ASN A 2 1.80 -10.39 20.50
C ASN A 2 1.36 -10.45 19.02
N VAL A 3 1.65 -9.40 18.28
CA VAL A 3 1.32 -9.28 16.86
C VAL A 3 2.50 -9.78 16.02
N GLN A 4 2.22 -10.65 15.05
CA GLN A 4 3.24 -11.21 14.16
C GLN A 4 3.48 -10.24 12.99
N ILE A 5 4.37 -9.28 13.20
CA ILE A 5 4.75 -8.26 12.23
C ILE A 5 6.29 -8.08 12.30
N GLU A 6 6.89 -7.60 11.21
CA GLU A 6 8.35 -7.36 11.15
C GLU A 6 8.82 -6.48 12.31
N GLU A 7 10.00 -6.78 12.87
CA GLU A 7 10.47 -6.23 14.14
C GLU A 7 10.56 -4.70 14.19
N SER A 8 11.06 -4.04 13.14
CA SER A 8 11.17 -2.57 13.15
C SER A 8 9.79 -1.91 13.19
N TRP A 9 8.82 -2.46 12.47
CA TRP A 9 7.44 -2.01 12.50
C TRP A 9 6.76 -2.33 13.83
N LYS A 10 7.08 -3.48 14.41
CA LYS A 10 6.54 -3.87 15.72
C LYS A 10 6.93 -2.86 16.79
N ARG A 11 8.18 -2.42 16.78
CA ARG A 11 8.65 -1.38 17.70
C ARG A 11 7.95 -0.04 17.50
N VAL A 12 7.84 0.39 16.23
CA VAL A 12 7.23 1.67 15.86
C VAL A 12 5.73 1.70 16.21
N LEU A 13 5.03 0.60 15.98
CA LEU A 13 3.57 0.50 16.15
C LEU A 13 3.16 -0.10 17.50
N ALA A 14 4.10 -0.42 18.37
CA ALA A 14 3.82 -1.04 19.66
C ALA A 14 2.71 -0.34 20.47
N PRO A 15 2.65 1.01 20.55
CA PRO A 15 1.58 1.69 21.27
C PRO A 15 0.18 1.39 20.73
N GLU A 16 0.05 1.12 19.44
CA GLU A 16 -1.25 0.86 18.81
C GLU A 16 -1.85 -0.47 19.26
N PHE A 17 -1.00 -1.48 19.52
CA PHE A 17 -1.46 -2.84 19.84
C PHE A 17 -2.20 -2.93 21.17
N GLU A 18 -2.02 -1.97 22.06
CA GLU A 18 -2.67 -1.92 23.37
C GLU A 18 -3.93 -1.03 23.39
N LYS A 19 -4.20 -0.32 22.31
CA LYS A 19 -5.36 0.58 22.23
C LYS A 19 -6.66 -0.19 22.06
N PRO A 20 -7.78 0.30 22.64
CA PRO A 20 -9.09 -0.38 22.54
C PRO A 20 -9.52 -0.65 21.11
N TYR A 21 -9.31 0.28 20.19
CA TYR A 21 -9.72 0.09 18.78
C TYR A 21 -9.01 -1.12 18.16
N PHE A 22 -7.72 -1.32 18.49
CA PHE A 22 -6.93 -2.41 17.91
C PHE A 22 -7.36 -3.76 18.50
N ILE A 23 -7.64 -3.80 19.79
CA ILE A 23 -8.14 -5.00 20.46
C ILE A 23 -9.48 -5.41 19.85
N GLN A 24 -10.40 -4.46 19.67
CA GLN A 24 -11.71 -4.72 19.04
C GLN A 24 -11.55 -5.16 17.59
N LEU A 25 -10.64 -4.53 16.85
CA LEU A 25 -10.32 -4.89 15.46
C LEU A 25 -9.83 -6.33 15.36
N THR A 26 -8.89 -6.74 16.20
CA THR A 26 -8.34 -8.09 16.16
C THR A 26 -9.39 -9.13 16.52
N ASP A 27 -10.25 -8.85 17.49
CA ASP A 27 -11.37 -9.75 17.83
C ASP A 27 -12.33 -9.91 16.65
N PHE A 28 -12.69 -8.80 16.00
CA PHE A 28 -13.53 -8.81 14.81
C PHE A 28 -12.90 -9.62 13.67
N VAL A 29 -11.64 -9.38 13.36
CA VAL A 29 -10.93 -10.06 12.26
C VAL A 29 -10.82 -11.56 12.53
N ARG A 30 -10.45 -11.95 13.76
CA ARG A 30 -10.40 -13.36 14.15
C ARG A 30 -11.74 -14.06 13.98
N GLN A 31 -12.82 -13.39 14.40
CA GLN A 31 -14.17 -13.94 14.25
C GLN A 31 -14.55 -14.09 12.77
N GLU A 32 -14.20 -13.10 11.93
CA GLU A 32 -14.47 -13.15 10.50
C GLU A 32 -13.78 -14.34 9.83
N TYR A 33 -12.52 -14.61 10.16
CA TYR A 33 -11.80 -15.78 9.62
C TYR A 33 -12.42 -17.12 10.05
N LYS A 34 -13.12 -17.15 11.19
CA LYS A 34 -13.80 -18.36 11.67
C LYS A 34 -15.11 -18.62 10.96
N ILE A 35 -15.87 -17.56 10.62
CA ILE A 35 -17.26 -17.72 10.15
C ILE A 35 -17.40 -17.54 8.64
N THR A 36 -16.42 -16.97 7.95
CA THR A 36 -16.50 -16.69 6.51
C THR A 36 -15.12 -16.74 5.88
N THR A 37 -15.06 -16.59 4.56
CA THR A 37 -13.81 -16.48 3.82
C THR A 37 -13.34 -15.03 3.82
N VAL A 38 -12.11 -14.80 4.25
CA VAL A 38 -11.48 -13.47 4.33
C VAL A 38 -10.18 -13.47 3.54
N TYR A 39 -9.91 -12.39 2.84
CA TYR A 39 -8.66 -12.18 2.11
C TYR A 39 -7.89 -10.98 2.66
N PRO A 40 -6.55 -11.01 2.58
CA PRO A 40 -5.69 -12.14 2.21
C PRO A 40 -5.69 -13.23 3.28
N PRO A 41 -5.04 -14.39 3.05
CA PRO A 41 -4.80 -15.37 4.12
C PRO A 41 -4.16 -14.71 5.33
N GLY A 42 -4.51 -15.19 6.53
CA GLY A 42 -4.13 -14.52 7.78
C GLY A 42 -2.63 -14.22 7.92
N LYS A 43 -1.78 -15.14 7.46
CA LYS A 43 -0.32 -14.95 7.49
C LYS A 43 0.19 -13.82 6.58
N LEU A 44 -0.64 -13.31 5.66
CA LEU A 44 -0.28 -12.27 4.70
C LEU A 44 -0.91 -10.90 5.01
N ILE A 45 -1.64 -10.77 6.11
CA ILE A 45 -2.26 -9.49 6.50
C ILE A 45 -1.23 -8.36 6.56
N PHE A 46 -0.06 -8.62 7.17
CA PHE A 46 0.99 -7.62 7.36
C PHE A 46 2.12 -7.73 6.32
N ASN A 47 1.86 -8.33 5.17
CA ASN A 47 2.89 -8.60 4.17
C ASN A 47 3.59 -7.32 3.68
N ALA A 48 2.87 -6.21 3.55
CA ALA A 48 3.45 -4.92 3.16
C ALA A 48 4.55 -4.49 4.14
N PHE A 49 4.32 -4.68 5.43
CA PHE A 49 5.30 -4.36 6.49
C PHE A 49 6.43 -5.38 6.55
N ASN A 50 6.10 -6.66 6.39
CA ASN A 50 7.07 -7.74 6.49
C ASN A 50 8.11 -7.70 5.35
N LEU A 51 7.69 -7.27 4.16
CA LEU A 51 8.58 -7.16 3.00
C LEU A 51 9.32 -5.82 2.92
N CYS A 52 8.87 -4.81 3.64
CA CYS A 52 9.44 -3.47 3.60
C CYS A 52 9.61 -2.94 5.03
N PRO A 53 10.72 -3.26 5.71
CA PRO A 53 11.00 -2.77 7.06
C PRO A 53 10.93 -1.25 7.15
N TYR A 54 10.60 -0.75 8.34
CA TYR A 54 10.41 0.69 8.59
C TYR A 54 11.58 1.54 8.09
N ASP A 55 12.81 1.12 8.39
CA ASP A 55 14.02 1.86 8.02
C ASP A 55 14.37 1.75 6.52
N LYS A 56 13.74 0.85 5.81
CA LYS A 56 13.99 0.61 4.37
C LYS A 56 12.98 1.28 3.47
N VAL A 57 11.91 1.85 4.03
CA VAL A 57 10.89 2.54 3.24
C VAL A 57 11.49 3.73 2.51
N LYS A 58 11.27 3.82 1.21
CA LYS A 58 11.62 4.95 0.34
C LYS A 58 10.39 5.58 -0.29
N VAL A 59 9.46 4.74 -0.72
CA VAL A 59 8.23 5.14 -1.41
C VAL A 59 7.04 4.50 -0.70
N VAL A 60 5.97 5.25 -0.52
CA VAL A 60 4.71 4.76 0.04
C VAL A 60 3.62 4.93 -1.02
N ILE A 61 2.95 3.85 -1.36
CA ILE A 61 1.76 3.86 -2.22
C ILE A 61 0.58 3.42 -1.36
N ILE A 62 -0.49 4.22 -1.35
CA ILE A 62 -1.67 3.96 -0.54
C ILE A 62 -2.80 3.45 -1.42
N GLY A 63 -3.24 2.22 -1.16
CA GLY A 63 -4.46 1.65 -1.71
C GLY A 63 -5.61 1.72 -0.71
N GLN A 64 -6.77 1.21 -1.07
CA GLN A 64 -7.96 1.24 -0.21
C GLN A 64 -8.22 -0.11 0.45
N ASP A 65 -8.72 -1.08 -0.30
CA ASP A 65 -9.06 -2.42 0.19
C ASP A 65 -8.25 -3.49 -0.54
N PRO A 66 -8.03 -4.67 0.07
CA PRO A 66 -7.54 -5.83 -0.67
C PRO A 66 -8.51 -6.24 -1.77
N TYR A 67 -8.01 -6.88 -2.81
CA TYR A 67 -8.88 -7.54 -3.79
C TYR A 67 -9.72 -8.61 -3.08
N HIS A 68 -11.01 -8.68 -3.45
CA HIS A 68 -11.95 -9.60 -2.80
C HIS A 68 -12.23 -10.87 -3.60
N GLY A 69 -11.55 -11.07 -4.73
CA GLY A 69 -11.64 -12.28 -5.53
C GLY A 69 -10.67 -13.36 -5.02
N GLN A 70 -11.05 -14.62 -5.20
CA GLN A 70 -10.24 -15.75 -4.75
C GLN A 70 -8.84 -15.70 -5.37
N GLY A 71 -7.81 -15.88 -4.55
CA GLY A 71 -6.43 -16.00 -4.98
C GLY A 71 -5.75 -14.71 -5.44
N GLN A 72 -6.41 -13.56 -5.38
CA GLN A 72 -5.86 -12.29 -5.85
C GLN A 72 -4.95 -11.62 -4.81
N ALA A 73 -5.50 -11.30 -3.64
CA ALA A 73 -4.81 -10.52 -2.60
C ALA A 73 -3.73 -11.33 -1.89
N HIS A 74 -2.58 -10.69 -1.66
CA HIS A 74 -1.50 -11.27 -0.85
C HIS A 74 -0.84 -10.24 0.08
N GLY A 75 -1.57 -9.19 0.43
CA GLY A 75 -1.14 -8.20 1.43
C GLY A 75 -0.37 -6.99 0.91
N LEU A 76 -0.28 -6.80 -0.40
CA LEU A 76 0.32 -5.63 -1.04
C LEU A 76 -0.73 -4.94 -1.91
N CYS A 77 -0.91 -3.62 -1.75
CA CYS A 77 -1.90 -2.90 -2.55
C CYS A 77 -1.59 -2.98 -4.05
N PHE A 78 -2.63 -3.07 -4.86
CA PHE A 78 -2.60 -3.22 -6.33
C PHE A 78 -2.00 -4.54 -6.83
N SER A 79 -1.26 -5.27 -6.03
CA SER A 79 -0.56 -6.49 -6.39
C SER A 79 -1.48 -7.70 -6.38
N VAL A 80 -1.23 -8.64 -7.30
CA VAL A 80 -1.89 -9.94 -7.32
C VAL A 80 -0.85 -11.05 -7.26
N ASN A 81 -1.27 -12.24 -6.83
CA ASN A 81 -0.43 -13.44 -6.87
C ASN A 81 0.02 -13.77 -8.30
N ASP A 82 1.14 -14.48 -8.42
CA ASP A 82 1.62 -14.97 -9.70
C ASP A 82 0.53 -15.80 -10.40
N GLY A 83 0.42 -15.63 -11.71
CA GLY A 83 -0.53 -16.37 -12.54
C GLY A 83 -1.95 -15.79 -12.54
N VAL A 84 -2.22 -14.76 -11.75
CA VAL A 84 -3.52 -14.08 -11.73
C VAL A 84 -3.56 -13.00 -12.81
N PRO A 85 -4.65 -12.90 -13.60
CA PRO A 85 -4.80 -11.81 -14.56
C PRO A 85 -4.71 -10.45 -13.88
N PHE A 86 -4.10 -9.48 -14.56
CA PHE A 86 -3.94 -8.14 -14.01
C PHE A 86 -5.30 -7.44 -13.86
N PRO A 87 -5.67 -7.00 -12.65
CA PRO A 87 -6.83 -6.14 -12.48
C PRO A 87 -6.69 -4.85 -13.30
N PRO A 88 -7.80 -4.20 -13.68
CA PRO A 88 -7.76 -3.03 -14.57
C PRO A 88 -6.88 -1.89 -14.08
N SER A 89 -6.90 -1.57 -12.78
CA SER A 89 -6.03 -0.52 -12.23
C SER A 89 -4.56 -0.88 -12.38
N LEU A 90 -4.19 -2.15 -12.16
CA LEU A 90 -2.81 -2.61 -12.31
C LEU A 90 -2.34 -2.57 -13.78
N GLN A 91 -3.23 -2.92 -14.71
CA GLN A 91 -2.94 -2.77 -16.14
C GLN A 91 -2.57 -1.32 -16.46
N ASN A 92 -3.33 -0.36 -15.94
CA ASN A 92 -3.09 1.06 -16.15
C ASN A 92 -1.80 1.55 -15.50
N ILE A 93 -1.48 1.03 -14.31
CA ILE A 93 -0.19 1.30 -13.63
C ILE A 93 0.96 0.85 -14.53
N PHE A 94 0.94 -0.37 -15.02
CA PHE A 94 1.99 -0.90 -15.90
C PHE A 94 2.09 -0.13 -17.22
N LYS A 95 0.94 0.30 -17.78
CA LYS A 95 0.93 1.14 -18.97
C LYS A 95 1.64 2.47 -18.71
N GLU A 96 1.34 3.13 -17.60
CA GLU A 96 2.01 4.39 -17.26
C GLU A 96 3.50 4.19 -17.02
N ILE A 97 3.93 3.12 -16.36
CA ILE A 97 5.36 2.81 -16.17
C ILE A 97 6.05 2.64 -17.54
N HIS A 98 5.41 1.92 -18.46
CA HIS A 98 5.94 1.72 -19.81
C HIS A 98 6.09 3.06 -20.56
N ASP A 99 5.06 3.89 -20.52
CA ASP A 99 5.05 5.18 -21.20
C ASP A 99 6.03 6.17 -20.57
N ASP A 100 6.22 6.11 -19.26
CA ASP A 100 7.12 6.99 -18.50
C ASP A 100 8.59 6.58 -18.62
N LEU A 101 8.89 5.30 -18.48
CA LEU A 101 10.27 4.79 -18.32
C LEU A 101 10.74 3.89 -19.47
N GLY A 102 9.85 3.46 -20.36
CA GLY A 102 10.15 2.46 -21.37
C GLY A 102 10.25 1.04 -20.84
N THR A 103 9.93 0.81 -19.57
CA THR A 103 9.98 -0.51 -18.95
C THR A 103 8.96 -1.44 -19.61
N PRO A 104 9.36 -2.65 -20.04
CA PRO A 104 8.40 -3.60 -20.61
C PRO A 104 7.30 -3.99 -19.61
N ILE A 105 6.10 -4.26 -20.12
CA ILE A 105 5.02 -4.79 -19.29
C ILE A 105 5.46 -6.15 -18.73
N PRO A 106 5.44 -6.35 -17.40
CA PRO A 106 5.90 -7.62 -16.81
C PRO A 106 4.93 -8.76 -17.09
N SER A 107 5.43 -9.99 -16.95
CA SER A 107 4.61 -11.21 -17.11
C SER A 107 3.78 -11.52 -15.87
N THR A 108 4.09 -10.91 -14.73
CA THR A 108 3.39 -11.13 -13.46
C THR A 108 2.93 -9.82 -12.85
N GLY A 109 1.77 -9.85 -12.19
CA GLY A 109 1.24 -8.73 -11.41
C GLY A 109 1.66 -8.76 -9.94
N ASN A 110 2.59 -9.61 -9.57
CA ASN A 110 3.12 -9.68 -8.21
C ASN A 110 4.18 -8.59 -8.01
N LEU A 111 3.88 -7.64 -7.13
CA LEU A 111 4.72 -6.46 -6.87
C LEU A 111 5.69 -6.66 -5.69
N THR A 112 5.91 -7.89 -5.26
CA THR A 112 6.87 -8.19 -4.19
C THR A 112 8.25 -7.60 -4.49
N ARG A 113 8.67 -7.58 -5.75
CA ARG A 113 9.95 -6.99 -6.16
C ARG A 113 10.05 -5.50 -5.85
N TRP A 114 8.94 -4.75 -5.91
CA TRP A 114 8.92 -3.35 -5.49
C TRP A 114 9.06 -3.23 -3.97
N ALA A 115 8.30 -4.04 -3.23
CA ALA A 115 8.34 -4.02 -1.77
C ALA A 115 9.75 -4.26 -1.23
N LYS A 116 10.46 -5.21 -1.81
CA LYS A 116 11.84 -5.54 -1.43
C LYS A 116 12.86 -4.43 -1.73
N GLN A 117 12.49 -3.47 -2.55
CA GLN A 117 13.33 -2.31 -2.88
C GLN A 117 13.01 -1.09 -2.02
N GLY A 118 12.06 -1.17 -1.12
CA GLY A 118 11.68 -0.07 -0.25
C GLY A 118 10.36 0.61 -0.60
N VAL A 119 9.49 -0.05 -1.38
CA VAL A 119 8.14 0.45 -1.66
C VAL A 119 7.16 -0.18 -0.67
N LEU A 120 6.59 0.64 0.20
CA LEU A 120 5.51 0.21 1.10
C LEU A 120 4.19 0.28 0.33
N LEU A 121 3.67 -0.88 -0.04
CA LEU A 121 2.41 -1.03 -0.78
C LEU A 121 1.28 -1.28 0.21
N LEU A 122 0.73 -0.21 0.77
CA LEU A 122 -0.16 -0.26 1.93
C LEU A 122 -1.61 0.02 1.55
N ASN A 123 -2.49 -0.96 1.75
CA ASN A 123 -3.93 -0.71 1.76
C ASN A 123 -4.35 -0.04 3.08
N ALA A 124 -5.32 0.85 3.02
CA ALA A 124 -5.89 1.47 4.22
C ALA A 124 -6.58 0.44 5.11
N THR A 125 -7.24 -0.54 4.49
CA THR A 125 -7.92 -1.68 5.15
C THR A 125 -7.18 -2.95 4.76
N LEU A 126 -6.75 -3.74 5.74
CA LEU A 126 -5.83 -4.86 5.48
C LEU A 126 -6.53 -6.21 5.28
N THR A 127 -7.84 -6.27 5.50
CA THR A 127 -8.64 -7.48 5.28
C THR A 127 -9.94 -7.13 4.56
N VAL A 128 -10.55 -8.14 3.94
CA VAL A 128 -11.84 -8.00 3.26
C VAL A 128 -12.54 -9.35 3.24
N ARG A 129 -13.87 -9.36 3.37
CA ARG A 129 -14.67 -10.57 3.18
C ARG A 129 -14.74 -10.90 1.70
N ALA A 130 -14.62 -12.19 1.36
CA ALA A 130 -14.69 -12.66 -0.03
C ALA A 130 -15.92 -12.10 -0.75
N HIS A 131 -15.69 -11.57 -1.96
CA HIS A 131 -16.72 -11.01 -2.86
C HIS A 131 -17.49 -9.81 -2.30
N GLN A 132 -17.03 -9.20 -1.21
CA GLN A 132 -17.71 -8.07 -0.56
C GLN A 132 -16.75 -6.90 -0.37
N ALA A 133 -16.55 -6.11 -1.42
CA ALA A 133 -15.69 -4.92 -1.37
C ALA A 133 -16.11 -3.99 -0.22
N GLY A 134 -15.14 -3.49 0.53
CA GLY A 134 -15.40 -2.56 1.63
C GLY A 134 -15.99 -3.18 2.89
N SER A 135 -16.14 -4.49 2.96
CA SER A 135 -16.83 -5.17 4.07
C SER A 135 -16.15 -5.01 5.43
N HIS A 136 -14.84 -4.75 5.46
CA HIS A 136 -14.10 -4.55 6.71
C HIS A 136 -13.72 -3.08 6.94
N GLN A 137 -14.28 -2.15 6.19
CA GLN A 137 -14.10 -0.73 6.44
C GLN A 137 -14.76 -0.31 7.76
N ARG A 138 -14.21 0.74 8.40
CA ARG A 138 -14.70 1.30 9.68
C ARG A 138 -14.69 0.31 10.84
N ARG A 139 -13.74 -0.63 10.82
CA ARG A 139 -13.53 -1.60 11.90
C ARG A 139 -12.24 -1.35 12.69
N GLY A 140 -11.42 -0.39 12.24
CA GLY A 140 -10.19 0.01 12.93
C GLY A 140 -8.92 -0.08 12.09
N TRP A 141 -8.93 -0.77 10.93
CA TRP A 141 -7.74 -0.83 10.08
C TRP A 141 -7.25 0.55 9.66
N GLU A 142 -8.17 1.45 9.33
CA GLU A 142 -7.83 2.80 8.87
C GLU A 142 -7.06 3.57 9.93
N GLU A 143 -7.42 3.43 11.19
CA GLU A 143 -6.70 4.06 12.31
C GLU A 143 -5.29 3.47 12.46
N PHE A 144 -5.16 2.17 12.33
CA PHE A 144 -3.87 1.47 12.38
C PHE A 144 -2.95 1.91 11.23
N THR A 145 -3.45 1.92 10.01
CA THR A 145 -2.65 2.33 8.84
C THR A 145 -2.35 3.82 8.85
N ASP A 146 -3.23 4.66 9.39
CA ASP A 146 -2.93 6.07 9.65
C ASP A 146 -1.75 6.22 10.59
N ALA A 147 -1.70 5.42 11.66
CA ALA A 147 -0.57 5.44 12.60
C ALA A 147 0.76 5.07 11.91
N ALA A 148 0.73 4.08 11.01
CA ALA A 148 1.92 3.69 10.25
C ALA A 148 2.41 4.80 9.32
N ILE A 149 1.50 5.42 8.57
CA ILE A 149 1.81 6.52 7.66
C ILE A 149 2.34 7.72 8.45
N ARG A 150 1.72 8.04 9.58
CA ARG A 150 2.11 9.14 10.44
C ARG A 150 3.50 8.93 11.03
N ALA A 151 3.80 7.71 11.46
CA ALA A 151 5.13 7.37 11.99
C ALA A 151 6.24 7.61 10.94
N LEU A 152 5.98 7.25 9.68
CA LEU A 152 6.89 7.53 8.57
C LEU A 152 7.01 9.03 8.30
N ALA A 153 5.88 9.70 8.15
CA ALA A 153 5.84 11.11 7.75
C ALA A 153 6.48 12.03 8.79
N GLU A 154 6.30 11.73 10.08
CA GLU A 154 6.79 12.58 11.18
C GLU A 154 8.24 12.28 11.58
N ASN A 155 8.70 11.03 11.45
CA ASN A 155 10.00 10.61 11.99
C ASN A 155 11.05 10.27 10.91
N ARG A 156 10.67 10.20 9.64
CA ARG A 156 11.57 9.99 8.52
C ARG A 156 11.63 11.25 7.66
N GLU A 157 12.61 11.33 6.79
CA GLU A 157 12.77 12.41 5.81
C GLU A 157 13.01 11.85 4.41
N HIS A 158 12.69 12.66 3.40
CA HIS A 158 13.00 12.36 1.99
C HIS A 158 12.35 11.06 1.50
N LEU A 159 11.12 10.80 1.94
CA LEU A 159 10.28 9.75 1.40
C LEU A 159 9.44 10.29 0.24
N VAL A 160 8.97 9.39 -0.60
CA VAL A 160 8.01 9.70 -1.67
C VAL A 160 6.67 9.08 -1.30
N PHE A 161 5.62 9.91 -1.20
CA PHE A 161 4.25 9.44 -0.98
C PHE A 161 3.49 9.59 -2.29
N ILE A 162 2.95 8.49 -2.80
CA ILE A 162 2.16 8.44 -4.03
C ILE A 162 0.70 8.23 -3.66
N LEU A 163 -0.13 9.24 -3.91
CA LEU A 163 -1.51 9.31 -3.47
C LEU A 163 -2.44 9.41 -4.69
N TRP A 164 -2.97 8.27 -5.12
CA TRP A 164 -3.87 8.19 -6.26
C TRP A 164 -5.32 8.19 -5.81
N GLY A 165 -6.07 9.19 -6.26
CA GLY A 165 -7.48 9.37 -5.94
C GLY A 165 -7.72 10.14 -4.65
N SER A 166 -8.96 10.58 -4.48
CA SER A 166 -9.35 11.45 -3.35
C SER A 166 -9.19 10.76 -1.99
N TYR A 167 -9.46 9.47 -1.91
CA TYR A 167 -9.35 8.72 -0.66
C TYR A 167 -7.91 8.72 -0.14
N ALA A 168 -6.95 8.35 -0.98
CA ALA A 168 -5.53 8.35 -0.60
C ALA A 168 -5.03 9.77 -0.30
N GLN A 169 -5.47 10.77 -1.06
CA GLN A 169 -5.08 12.16 -0.84
C GLN A 169 -5.59 12.70 0.50
N LYS A 170 -6.80 12.34 0.91
CA LYS A 170 -7.33 12.71 2.23
C LYS A 170 -6.54 12.04 3.35
N LYS A 171 -6.22 10.77 3.18
CA LYS A 171 -5.44 9.99 4.16
C LYS A 171 -4.04 10.56 4.36
N GLY A 172 -3.42 11.08 3.30
CA GLY A 172 -2.09 11.68 3.31
C GLY A 172 -2.07 13.20 3.41
N ALA A 173 -3.20 13.86 3.67
CA ALA A 173 -3.31 15.32 3.64
C ALA A 173 -2.42 16.03 4.68
N PHE A 174 -2.07 15.36 5.78
CA PHE A 174 -1.24 15.91 6.86
C PHE A 174 0.26 15.89 6.54
N ILE A 175 0.71 15.20 5.48
CA ILE A 175 2.12 14.99 5.18
C ILE A 175 2.81 16.33 4.84
N ASP A 176 3.91 16.60 5.51
CA ASP A 176 4.71 17.82 5.31
C ASP A 176 5.51 17.72 4.00
N ARG A 177 5.13 18.54 3.02
CA ARG A 177 5.76 18.58 1.69
C ARG A 177 7.15 19.21 1.69
N SER A 178 7.56 19.86 2.79
CA SER A 178 8.93 20.34 2.95
C SER A 178 9.90 19.20 3.35
N LYS A 179 9.37 18.11 3.89
CA LYS A 179 10.16 16.93 4.32
C LYS A 179 10.15 15.81 3.29
N HIS A 180 9.09 15.71 2.51
CA HIS A 180 8.83 14.59 1.61
C HIS A 180 8.32 15.07 0.26
N LEU A 181 8.48 14.25 -0.77
CA LEU A 181 7.79 14.44 -2.03
C LEU A 181 6.41 13.79 -1.95
N VAL A 182 5.36 14.55 -2.22
CA VAL A 182 3.99 14.03 -2.30
C VAL A 182 3.50 14.17 -3.74
N LEU A 183 3.25 13.03 -4.39
CA LEU A 183 2.75 12.96 -5.76
C LEU A 183 1.28 12.59 -5.76
N THR A 184 0.46 13.40 -6.38
CA THR A 184 -0.99 13.20 -6.44
C THR A 184 -1.49 13.15 -7.88
N SER A 185 -2.46 12.31 -8.12
CA SER A 185 -3.23 12.28 -9.37
C SER A 185 -4.58 11.60 -9.13
N VAL A 186 -5.42 11.55 -10.15
CA VAL A 186 -6.60 10.70 -10.13
C VAL A 186 -6.19 9.23 -9.99
N HIS A 187 -7.14 8.39 -9.62
CA HIS A 187 -6.91 6.95 -9.42
C HIS A 187 -6.64 6.26 -10.77
N PRO A 188 -5.81 5.19 -10.79
CA PRO A 188 -5.53 4.42 -12.02
C PRO A 188 -6.70 3.57 -12.54
N SER A 189 -7.83 3.53 -11.84
CA SER A 189 -9.04 2.85 -12.30
C SER A 189 -9.44 3.33 -13.71
N PRO A 190 -9.96 2.44 -14.59
CA PRO A 190 -10.48 2.85 -15.89
C PRO A 190 -11.51 3.98 -15.82
N LEU A 191 -12.22 4.11 -14.69
CA LEU A 191 -13.20 5.17 -14.48
C LEU A 191 -12.59 6.58 -14.43
N SER A 192 -11.29 6.70 -14.15
CA SER A 192 -10.62 7.99 -13.93
C SER A 192 -9.28 8.14 -14.64
N ALA A 193 -8.65 7.05 -15.09
CA ALA A 193 -7.26 7.06 -15.55
C ALA A 193 -7.00 8.07 -16.68
N TYR A 194 -7.93 8.22 -17.62
CA TYR A 194 -7.80 9.17 -18.73
C TYR A 194 -7.96 10.64 -18.31
N ASN A 195 -8.38 10.89 -17.07
CA ASN A 195 -8.57 12.24 -16.54
C ASN A 195 -7.36 12.74 -15.75
N GLY A 196 -6.17 12.16 -15.98
CA GLY A 196 -4.95 12.69 -15.36
C GLY A 196 -4.03 11.66 -14.72
N PHE A 197 -4.36 10.36 -14.74
CA PHE A 197 -3.41 9.34 -14.30
C PHE A 197 -2.35 9.09 -15.38
N PHE A 198 -2.76 8.83 -16.61
CA PHE A 198 -1.82 8.65 -17.71
C PHE A 198 -1.08 9.96 -18.00
N GLY A 199 0.24 9.87 -18.05
CA GLY A 199 1.12 11.01 -18.20
C GLY A 199 1.53 11.69 -16.89
N ASN A 200 1.16 11.14 -15.72
CA ASN A 200 1.55 11.71 -14.42
C ASN A 200 3.05 11.57 -14.14
N LYS A 201 3.74 10.61 -14.75
CA LYS A 201 5.18 10.37 -14.62
C LYS A 201 5.65 10.19 -13.17
N HIS A 202 4.80 9.65 -12.34
CA HIS A 202 5.10 9.48 -10.91
C HIS A 202 6.33 8.59 -10.68
N PHE A 203 6.56 7.61 -11.55
CA PHE A 203 7.64 6.62 -11.39
C PHE A 203 9.01 7.25 -11.66
N SER A 204 9.16 8.02 -12.73
CA SER A 204 10.40 8.77 -13.00
C SER A 204 10.59 9.91 -12.00
N ARG A 205 9.51 10.60 -11.63
CA ARG A 205 9.57 11.70 -10.65
C ARG A 205 10.00 11.19 -9.26
N ALA A 206 9.49 10.04 -8.83
CA ALA A 206 9.93 9.39 -7.60
C ALA A 206 11.42 9.08 -7.64
N ASN A 207 11.90 8.48 -8.74
CA ASN A 207 13.30 8.12 -8.89
C ASN A 207 14.24 9.33 -8.93
N THR A 208 13.83 10.41 -9.60
CA THR A 208 14.59 11.66 -9.62
C THR A 208 14.77 12.21 -8.20
N TYR A 209 13.69 12.23 -7.42
CA TYR A 209 13.73 12.69 -6.03
C TYR A 209 14.64 11.82 -5.17
N LEU A 210 14.53 10.49 -5.29
CA LEU A 210 15.38 9.56 -4.53
C LEU A 210 16.86 9.79 -4.85
N LEU A 211 17.22 9.92 -6.12
CA LEU A 211 18.60 10.20 -6.54
C LEU A 211 19.10 11.53 -6.00
N GLN A 212 18.29 12.59 -6.00
CA GLN A 212 18.64 13.90 -5.45
C GLN A 212 18.96 13.84 -3.95
N HIS A 213 18.43 12.85 -3.25
CA HIS A 213 18.63 12.66 -1.81
C HIS A 213 19.56 11.48 -1.48
N GLY A 214 20.38 11.05 -2.45
CA GLY A 214 21.39 10.01 -2.22
C GLY A 214 20.84 8.60 -2.05
N GLN A 215 19.60 8.36 -2.47
CA GLN A 215 18.97 7.04 -2.39
C GLN A 215 18.95 6.35 -3.75
N THR A 216 19.05 5.02 -3.75
CA THR A 216 18.92 4.23 -4.98
C THR A 216 17.51 4.34 -5.55
N PRO A 217 17.37 4.50 -6.88
CA PRO A 217 16.06 4.52 -7.52
C PRO A 217 15.39 3.16 -7.46
N ILE A 218 14.08 3.14 -7.70
CA ILE A 218 13.30 1.91 -7.78
C ILE A 218 13.32 1.39 -9.21
N GLU A 219 13.56 0.10 -9.36
CA GLU A 219 13.35 -0.61 -10.62
C GLU A 219 11.87 -1.02 -10.69
N TRP A 220 11.10 -0.17 -11.31
CA TRP A 220 9.64 -0.35 -11.41
C TRP A 220 9.19 -1.49 -12.30
#